data_e15a9b511c79979609b497f325c66d54
#
_entry.id   e15a9b511c79979609b497f325c66d54
#
_cell.length_a   1.000
_cell.length_b   1.000
_cell.length_c   1.000
_cell.angle_alpha   90.00
_cell.angle_beta   90.00
_cell.angle_gamma   90.00
#
_symmetry.space_group_name_H-M   'P 1'
#
loop_
_entity.id
_entity.type
_entity.pdbx_description
1 polymer ?
#
loop_
_entity_poly.entity_id
_entity_poly.type
_entity_poly.pdbx_seq_one_letter_code
_entity_poly.pdbx_strand_id
1 'polypeptide(L)'
;MDSRYNKYLRLAENTYFKRLGKVVKIVGLTIESVGPDAKLNDLCRIIIDENADTVVMAEVVGFRDKRLLLMPYESVEGIGVGCIVENTGHPLSVPVGNELLGHTLDGIGRPTDIDKLETPYEYPVDAQPPDPMSRKIISEVLPLGVKAVDGLITVGKGQRIGIFAGSGVGKSTLLGMFARNTKADINVIALIGERGREVREFVERDLGEEGMK
;
A
#
# COMPACT_ATOMS: atom_id res chain seq x y z
N MET A 1 -4.23 -22.82 -39.58
CA MET A 1 -2.86 -22.43 -39.14
C MET A 1 -2.44 -23.37 -38.04
N ASP A 2 -1.31 -24.04 -38.24
CA ASP A 2 -0.91 -25.26 -37.55
C ASP A 2 -0.61 -24.96 -36.04
N SER A 3 -1.25 -25.69 -35.14
CA SER A 3 -1.12 -25.60 -33.66
C SER A 3 0.35 -25.64 -33.16
N ARG A 4 1.24 -26.19 -33.95
CA ARG A 4 2.67 -26.28 -33.67
C ARG A 4 3.37 -24.91 -33.67
N TYR A 5 2.95 -23.96 -34.51
CA TYR A 5 3.55 -22.63 -34.58
C TYR A 5 3.15 -21.72 -33.43
N ASN A 6 1.95 -21.91 -32.85
CA ASN A 6 1.48 -21.13 -31.70
C ASN A 6 2.35 -21.33 -30.44
N LYS A 7 2.95 -22.51 -30.28
CA LYS A 7 3.91 -22.77 -29.20
C LYS A 7 5.19 -21.92 -29.35
N TYR A 8 5.69 -21.77 -30.59
CA TYR A 8 6.90 -21.00 -30.85
C TYR A 8 6.63 -19.49 -30.83
N LEU A 9 5.43 -19.05 -31.24
CA LEU A 9 5.04 -17.64 -31.10
C LEU A 9 4.99 -17.21 -29.63
N ARG A 10 4.43 -18.03 -28.74
CA ARG A 10 4.46 -17.76 -27.29
C ARG A 10 5.87 -17.73 -26.70
N LEU A 11 6.80 -18.51 -27.25
CA LEU A 11 8.21 -18.44 -26.87
C LEU A 11 8.89 -17.16 -27.36
N ALA A 12 8.50 -16.62 -28.51
CA ALA A 12 9.04 -15.37 -29.06
C ALA A 12 8.52 -14.12 -28.32
N GLU A 13 7.36 -14.20 -27.68
CA GLU A 13 6.78 -13.13 -26.87
C GLU A 13 7.42 -12.99 -25.48
N ASN A 14 8.12 -14.03 -25.01
CA ASN A 14 8.76 -14.00 -23.70
C ASN A 14 10.15 -13.34 -23.79
N THR A 15 10.38 -12.34 -22.98
CA THR A 15 11.70 -11.74 -22.79
C THR A 15 12.53 -12.67 -21.88
N TYR A 16 13.43 -13.45 -22.49
CA TYR A 16 14.28 -14.41 -21.76
C TYR A 16 15.47 -13.75 -21.04
N PHE A 17 15.71 -12.47 -21.28
CA PHE A 17 16.80 -11.73 -20.65
C PHE A 17 16.23 -10.74 -19.64
N LYS A 18 16.55 -10.92 -18.37
CA LYS A 18 16.32 -9.93 -17.35
C LYS A 18 17.57 -9.07 -17.20
N ARG A 19 17.42 -7.74 -17.29
CA ARG A 19 18.48 -6.81 -16.92
C ARG A 19 18.46 -6.63 -15.43
N LEU A 20 19.53 -7.04 -14.77
CA LEU A 20 19.71 -6.90 -13.33
C LEU A 20 20.62 -5.71 -13.05
N GLY A 21 20.35 -5.03 -11.94
CA GLY A 21 21.21 -4.01 -11.37
C GLY A 21 21.95 -4.52 -10.16
N LYS A 22 22.82 -3.65 -9.62
CA LYS A 22 23.56 -3.90 -8.38
C LYS A 22 23.55 -2.65 -7.50
N VAL A 23 23.33 -2.84 -6.21
CA VAL A 23 23.51 -1.79 -5.22
C VAL A 23 24.99 -1.35 -5.20
N VAL A 24 25.22 -0.06 -5.32
CA VAL A 24 26.58 0.52 -5.31
C VAL A 24 26.82 1.46 -4.13
N LYS A 25 25.74 1.99 -3.52
CA LYS A 25 25.86 2.91 -2.40
C LYS A 25 24.56 2.95 -1.60
N ILE A 26 24.66 3.15 -0.30
CA ILE A 26 23.54 3.37 0.60
C ILE A 26 23.84 4.64 1.40
N VAL A 27 22.89 5.59 1.42
CA VAL A 27 23.00 6.85 2.17
C VAL A 27 21.67 7.13 2.86
N GLY A 28 21.64 6.93 4.17
CA GLY A 28 20.40 7.03 4.93
C GLY A 28 19.38 6.01 4.44
N LEU A 29 18.21 6.48 4.00
CA LEU A 29 17.13 5.64 3.46
C LEU A 29 17.20 5.49 1.93
N THR A 30 18.19 6.09 1.26
CA THR A 30 18.31 6.04 -0.19
C THR A 30 19.39 5.05 -0.61
N ILE A 31 19.04 4.17 -1.53
CA ILE A 31 19.92 3.16 -2.11
C ILE A 31 20.20 3.54 -3.55
N GLU A 32 21.48 3.64 -3.93
CA GLU A 32 21.89 3.86 -5.31
C GLU A 32 22.21 2.52 -5.99
N SER A 33 21.63 2.28 -7.15
CA SER A 33 21.87 1.09 -7.97
C SER A 33 22.33 1.45 -9.37
N VAL A 34 23.26 0.67 -9.92
CA VAL A 34 23.58 0.69 -11.35
C VAL A 34 22.70 -0.34 -12.04
N GLY A 35 21.74 0.13 -12.84
CA GLY A 35 20.67 -0.71 -13.38
C GLY A 35 19.71 -1.20 -12.27
N PRO A 36 18.70 -1.99 -12.64
CA PRO A 36 18.25 -2.33 -14.01
C PRO A 36 17.69 -1.12 -14.78
N ASP A 37 17.23 -1.34 -16.01
CA ASP A 37 16.40 -0.31 -16.68
C ASP A 37 15.08 -0.20 -15.91
N ALA A 38 14.73 1.00 -15.49
CA ALA A 38 13.52 1.26 -14.70
C ALA A 38 13.00 2.69 -14.97
N LYS A 39 11.74 2.91 -14.68
CA LYS A 39 11.07 4.21 -14.72
C LYS A 39 10.87 4.74 -13.31
N LEU A 40 10.54 6.01 -13.20
CA LEU A 40 10.10 6.60 -11.94
C LEU A 40 8.85 5.86 -11.43
N ASN A 41 8.79 5.62 -10.13
CA ASN A 41 7.75 4.86 -9.43
C ASN A 41 7.73 3.35 -9.73
N ASP A 42 8.61 2.82 -10.59
CA ASP A 42 8.72 1.36 -10.74
C ASP A 42 9.11 0.71 -9.41
N LEU A 43 8.51 -0.44 -9.14
CA LEU A 43 8.83 -1.29 -8.00
C LEU A 43 10.02 -2.18 -8.33
N CYS A 44 11.04 -2.16 -7.49
CA CYS A 44 12.23 -3.00 -7.59
C CYS A 44 12.32 -3.96 -6.41
N ARG A 45 12.89 -5.13 -6.67
CA ARG A 45 13.25 -6.14 -5.67
C ARG A 45 14.75 -6.08 -5.42
N ILE A 46 15.16 -5.84 -4.19
CA ILE A 46 16.57 -5.92 -3.78
C ILE A 46 16.77 -7.27 -3.12
N ILE A 47 17.55 -8.13 -3.75
CA ILE A 47 17.80 -9.51 -3.30
C ILE A 47 19.00 -9.48 -2.37
N ILE A 48 18.77 -9.79 -1.10
CA ILE A 48 19.82 -9.83 -0.06
C ILE A 48 20.50 -11.19 -0.08
N ASP A 49 19.72 -12.27 -0.07
CA ASP A 49 20.22 -13.64 -0.13
C ASP A 49 19.35 -14.46 -1.09
N GLU A 50 19.96 -14.91 -2.17
CA GLU A 50 19.28 -15.75 -3.17
C GLU A 50 18.84 -17.10 -2.62
N ASN A 51 19.58 -17.66 -1.65
CA ASN A 51 19.29 -18.95 -1.07
C ASN A 51 18.17 -18.90 -0.03
N ALA A 52 18.06 -17.76 0.69
CA ALA A 52 17.05 -17.55 1.72
C ALA A 52 15.79 -16.86 1.21
N ASP A 53 15.71 -16.52 -0.10
CA ASP A 53 14.63 -15.75 -0.72
C ASP A 53 14.32 -14.43 0.03
N THR A 54 15.38 -13.86 0.64
CA THR A 54 15.26 -12.61 1.40
C THR A 54 15.32 -11.43 0.45
N VAL A 55 14.19 -10.76 0.29
CA VAL A 55 13.98 -9.67 -0.67
C VAL A 55 13.42 -8.45 0.04
N VAL A 56 13.95 -7.27 -0.27
CA VAL A 56 13.38 -5.99 0.15
C VAL A 56 12.79 -5.29 -1.07
N MET A 57 11.54 -4.83 -0.93
CA MET A 57 10.86 -4.05 -1.96
C MET A 57 11.26 -2.58 -1.84
N ALA A 58 11.57 -1.96 -2.98
CA ALA A 58 11.98 -0.56 -3.06
C ALA A 58 11.40 0.13 -4.28
N GLU A 59 11.06 1.39 -4.14
CA GLU A 59 10.54 2.23 -5.22
C GLU A 59 11.65 3.05 -5.88
N VAL A 60 11.57 3.23 -7.19
CA VAL A 60 12.44 4.16 -7.93
C VAL A 60 11.95 5.59 -7.69
N VAL A 61 12.63 6.33 -6.82
CA VAL A 61 12.28 7.71 -6.46
C VAL A 61 13.04 8.76 -7.30
N GLY A 62 13.97 8.33 -8.13
CA GLY A 62 14.72 9.26 -8.98
C GLY A 62 15.94 8.63 -9.65
N PHE A 63 16.68 9.51 -10.32
CA PHE A 63 17.91 9.15 -11.04
C PHE A 63 19.02 10.17 -10.75
N ARG A 64 20.26 9.70 -10.61
CA ARG A 64 21.44 10.52 -10.46
C ARG A 64 22.63 9.85 -11.17
N ASP A 65 23.33 10.56 -12.03
CA ASP A 65 24.56 10.08 -12.69
C ASP A 65 24.41 8.67 -13.30
N LYS A 66 23.31 8.43 -14.02
CA LYS A 66 22.94 7.12 -14.60
C LYS A 66 22.72 6.01 -13.56
N ARG A 67 22.45 6.35 -12.32
CA ARG A 67 22.08 5.41 -11.26
C ARG A 67 20.62 5.61 -10.89
N LEU A 68 19.98 4.53 -10.47
CA LEU A 68 18.67 4.55 -9.83
C LEU A 68 18.83 4.99 -8.37
N LEU A 69 17.92 5.84 -7.92
CA LEU A 69 17.72 6.12 -6.50
C LEU A 69 16.49 5.33 -6.06
N LEU A 70 16.71 4.39 -5.16
CA LEU A 70 15.69 3.49 -4.64
C LEU A 70 15.38 3.87 -3.19
N MET A 71 14.10 3.87 -2.84
CA MET A 71 13.62 4.02 -1.47
C MET A 71 12.94 2.72 -1.03
N PRO A 72 13.49 2.01 -0.05
CA PRO A 72 12.91 0.78 0.44
C PRO A 72 11.64 1.05 1.26
N TYR A 73 10.67 0.15 1.15
CA TYR A 73 9.44 0.17 1.96
C TYR A 73 9.62 -0.49 3.33
N GLU A 74 10.69 -1.28 3.48
CA GLU A 74 10.99 -2.05 4.68
C GLU A 74 12.37 -1.67 5.24
N SER A 75 12.79 -2.36 6.30
CA SER A 75 14.13 -2.17 6.85
C SER A 75 15.22 -2.44 5.82
N VAL A 76 16.26 -1.61 5.85
CA VAL A 76 17.45 -1.79 5.00
C VAL A 76 18.45 -2.79 5.58
N GLU A 77 18.09 -3.48 6.66
CA GLU A 77 18.94 -4.44 7.35
C GLU A 77 19.35 -5.58 6.39
N GLY A 78 20.65 -5.87 6.33
CA GLY A 78 21.17 -6.89 5.41
C GLY A 78 21.44 -6.42 3.99
N ILE A 79 20.97 -5.25 3.57
CA ILE A 79 21.29 -4.72 2.24
C ILE A 79 22.74 -4.22 2.24
N GLY A 80 23.54 -4.73 1.32
CA GLY A 80 24.93 -4.35 1.13
C GLY A 80 25.24 -3.95 -0.32
N VAL A 81 26.44 -3.37 -0.51
CA VAL A 81 26.96 -3.14 -1.86
C VAL A 81 27.13 -4.47 -2.58
N GLY A 82 26.65 -4.56 -3.81
CA GLY A 82 26.66 -5.78 -4.60
C GLY A 82 25.35 -6.58 -4.61
N CYS A 83 24.41 -6.29 -3.67
CA CYS A 83 23.06 -6.89 -3.73
C CYS A 83 22.42 -6.68 -5.09
N ILE A 84 21.75 -7.71 -5.60
CA ILE A 84 21.10 -7.68 -6.90
C ILE A 84 19.82 -6.86 -6.83
N VAL A 85 19.58 -6.06 -7.86
CA VAL A 85 18.34 -5.27 -8.01
C VAL A 85 17.62 -5.74 -9.28
N GLU A 86 16.38 -6.14 -9.13
CA GLU A 86 15.50 -6.55 -10.22
C GLU A 86 14.32 -5.57 -10.32
N ASN A 87 14.03 -5.07 -11.52
CA ASN A 87 12.82 -4.28 -11.78
C ASN A 87 11.63 -5.22 -12.02
N THR A 88 10.50 -5.00 -11.36
CA THR A 88 9.26 -5.74 -11.60
C THR A 88 8.55 -5.31 -12.89
N GLY A 89 8.88 -4.12 -13.41
CA GLY A 89 8.28 -3.56 -14.62
C GLY A 89 6.94 -2.84 -14.40
N HIS A 90 6.51 -2.71 -13.17
CA HIS A 90 5.29 -2.00 -12.80
C HIS A 90 5.46 -1.27 -11.45
N PRO A 91 4.67 -0.24 -11.16
CA PRO A 91 4.66 0.41 -9.84
C PRO A 91 4.05 -0.51 -8.78
N LEU A 92 4.16 -0.10 -7.51
CA LEU A 92 3.49 -0.79 -6.42
C LEU A 92 1.99 -0.86 -6.68
N SER A 93 1.47 -2.08 -6.65
CA SER A 93 0.04 -2.37 -6.77
C SER A 93 -0.43 -3.06 -5.49
N VAL A 94 -1.68 -2.84 -5.14
CA VAL A 94 -2.32 -3.45 -3.96
C VAL A 94 -3.49 -4.31 -4.39
N PRO A 95 -3.74 -5.42 -3.69
CA PRO A 95 -4.91 -6.24 -3.94
C PRO A 95 -6.18 -5.44 -3.68
N VAL A 96 -7.21 -5.63 -4.51
CA VAL A 96 -8.52 -4.99 -4.35
C VAL A 96 -9.66 -5.98 -4.61
N GLY A 97 -10.69 -5.91 -3.78
CA GLY A 97 -11.85 -6.78 -3.86
C GLY A 97 -12.64 -6.79 -2.54
N ASN A 98 -13.80 -7.41 -2.56
CA ASN A 98 -14.62 -7.60 -1.36
C ASN A 98 -13.92 -8.52 -0.33
N GLU A 99 -12.97 -9.31 -0.79
CA GLU A 99 -12.16 -10.22 0.02
C GLU A 99 -11.27 -9.48 1.02
N LEU A 100 -11.07 -8.17 0.84
CA LEU A 100 -10.35 -7.31 1.79
C LEU A 100 -11.16 -6.98 3.04
N LEU A 101 -12.49 -7.13 3.00
CA LEU A 101 -13.35 -6.76 4.12
C LEU A 101 -13.03 -7.64 5.34
N GLY A 102 -12.88 -7.01 6.48
CA GLY A 102 -12.54 -7.67 7.74
C GLY A 102 -11.06 -8.03 7.90
N HIS A 103 -10.20 -7.68 6.96
CA HIS A 103 -8.77 -7.98 7.02
C HIS A 103 -7.90 -6.75 7.29
N THR A 104 -6.71 -7.01 7.82
CA THR A 104 -5.67 -6.00 8.06
C THR A 104 -4.51 -6.20 7.08
N LEU A 105 -4.02 -5.09 6.52
CA LEU A 105 -2.92 -5.09 5.57
C LEU A 105 -1.73 -4.28 6.10
N ASP A 106 -0.53 -4.64 5.68
CA ASP A 106 0.66 -3.81 5.89
C ASP A 106 0.73 -2.62 4.91
N GLY A 107 1.78 -1.80 5.02
CA GLY A 107 1.97 -0.60 4.19
C GLY A 107 2.19 -0.86 2.70
N ILE A 108 2.37 -2.10 2.29
CA ILE A 108 2.53 -2.51 0.88
C ILE A 108 1.42 -3.48 0.41
N GLY A 109 0.34 -3.58 1.21
CA GLY A 109 -0.86 -4.33 0.83
C GLY A 109 -0.83 -5.82 1.12
N ARG A 110 0.14 -6.33 1.91
CA ARG A 110 0.14 -7.74 2.33
C ARG A 110 -0.77 -7.95 3.53
N PRO A 111 -1.55 -9.05 3.57
CA PRO A 111 -2.35 -9.35 4.75
C PRO A 111 -1.46 -9.64 5.96
N THR A 112 -1.90 -9.21 7.14
CA THR A 112 -1.16 -9.40 8.41
C THR A 112 -1.85 -10.35 9.36
N ASP A 113 -3.09 -10.70 9.09
CA ASP A 113 -3.97 -11.55 9.91
C ASP A 113 -4.20 -12.94 9.30
N ILE A 114 -3.88 -13.12 8.01
CA ILE A 114 -3.95 -14.39 7.29
C ILE A 114 -2.70 -14.58 6.42
N ASP A 115 -2.37 -15.83 6.09
CA ASP A 115 -1.17 -16.15 5.31
C ASP A 115 -1.25 -15.68 3.85
N LYS A 116 -2.43 -15.73 3.25
CA LYS A 116 -2.64 -15.37 1.85
C LYS A 116 -4.03 -14.80 1.64
N LEU A 117 -4.10 -13.74 0.86
CA LEU A 117 -5.33 -13.13 0.38
C LEU A 117 -5.36 -13.22 -1.15
N GLU A 118 -6.39 -13.84 -1.71
CA GLU A 118 -6.61 -13.89 -3.15
C GLU A 118 -7.71 -12.91 -3.51
N THR A 119 -7.37 -11.91 -4.32
CA THR A 119 -8.30 -10.91 -4.82
C THR A 119 -8.40 -10.97 -6.33
N PRO A 120 -9.55 -10.61 -6.92
CA PRO A 120 -9.74 -10.66 -8.36
C PRO A 120 -8.96 -9.57 -9.12
N TYR A 121 -8.57 -8.51 -8.45
CA TYR A 121 -7.93 -7.33 -9.08
C TYR A 121 -6.75 -6.81 -8.26
N GLU A 122 -5.85 -6.11 -8.96
CA GLU A 122 -4.79 -5.29 -8.37
C GLU A 122 -4.88 -3.88 -8.93
N TYR A 123 -4.73 -2.87 -8.09
CA TYR A 123 -4.71 -1.46 -8.49
C TYR A 123 -3.36 -0.83 -8.14
N PRO A 124 -2.80 0.00 -9.03
CA PRO A 124 -1.60 0.76 -8.71
C PRO A 124 -1.90 1.77 -7.59
N VAL A 125 -0.96 1.88 -6.65
CA VAL A 125 -1.09 2.83 -5.53
C VAL A 125 -1.04 4.27 -6.03
N ASP A 126 -0.22 4.54 -7.04
CA ASP A 126 -0.11 5.86 -7.69
C ASP A 126 -1.15 5.98 -8.83
N ALA A 127 -2.42 6.17 -8.42
CA ALA A 127 -3.52 6.37 -9.35
C ALA A 127 -3.80 7.87 -9.56
N GLN A 128 -4.15 8.24 -10.81
CA GLN A 128 -4.54 9.60 -11.12
C GLN A 128 -5.83 9.99 -10.36
N PRO A 129 -5.89 11.17 -9.76
CA PRO A 129 -7.10 11.62 -9.09
C PRO A 129 -8.23 11.82 -10.13
N PRO A 130 -9.51 11.62 -9.73
CA PRO A 130 -10.63 11.88 -10.62
C PRO A 130 -10.69 13.37 -10.99
N ASP A 131 -11.16 13.63 -12.21
CA ASP A 131 -11.36 15.00 -12.71
C ASP A 131 -12.15 15.84 -11.70
N PRO A 132 -11.71 17.08 -11.39
CA PRO A 132 -12.42 17.96 -10.45
C PRO A 132 -13.89 18.18 -10.80
N MET A 133 -14.23 18.26 -12.09
CA MET A 133 -15.59 18.48 -12.55
C MET A 133 -16.49 17.24 -12.45
N SER A 134 -15.89 16.05 -12.33
CA SER A 134 -16.63 14.79 -12.10
C SER A 134 -17.03 14.60 -10.62
N ARG A 135 -16.47 15.40 -9.70
CA ARG A 135 -16.76 15.30 -8.28
C ARG A 135 -18.15 15.86 -7.96
N LYS A 136 -18.94 15.09 -7.25
CA LYS A 136 -20.25 15.54 -6.78
C LYS A 136 -20.10 16.63 -5.72
N ILE A 137 -21.03 17.59 -5.74
CA ILE A 137 -21.18 18.58 -4.66
C ILE A 137 -21.67 17.85 -3.40
N ILE A 138 -21.15 18.24 -2.24
CA ILE A 138 -21.56 17.66 -0.96
C ILE A 138 -22.95 18.22 -0.62
N SER A 139 -23.97 17.36 -0.71
CA SER A 139 -25.38 17.72 -0.47
C SER A 139 -26.12 16.72 0.43
N GLU A 140 -25.49 15.57 0.74
CA GLU A 140 -26.08 14.54 1.58
C GLU A 140 -25.36 14.43 2.92
N VAL A 141 -26.11 14.29 3.99
CA VAL A 141 -25.57 14.08 5.34
C VAL A 141 -25.07 12.64 5.49
N LEU A 142 -23.90 12.48 6.10
CA LEU A 142 -23.36 11.18 6.53
C LEU A 142 -23.42 11.11 8.07
N PRO A 143 -24.37 10.39 8.67
CA PRO A 143 -24.37 10.16 10.10
C PRO A 143 -23.15 9.30 10.51
N LEU A 144 -22.42 9.77 11.52
CA LEU A 144 -21.26 9.06 12.08
C LEU A 144 -21.64 8.20 13.29
N GLY A 145 -22.90 8.26 13.73
CA GLY A 145 -23.44 7.45 14.83
C GLY A 145 -23.02 7.91 16.22
N VAL A 146 -22.41 9.08 16.36
CA VAL A 146 -22.06 9.69 17.65
C VAL A 146 -22.95 10.89 17.89
N LYS A 147 -23.85 10.82 18.87
CA LYS A 147 -24.88 11.82 19.14
C LYS A 147 -24.37 13.26 19.24
N ALA A 148 -23.22 13.48 19.88
CA ALA A 148 -22.61 14.80 20.01
C ALA A 148 -22.12 15.35 18.67
N VAL A 149 -21.66 14.49 17.76
CA VAL A 149 -21.24 14.88 16.43
C VAL A 149 -22.43 15.07 15.52
N ASP A 150 -23.30 14.06 15.42
CA ASP A 150 -24.46 14.10 14.53
C ASP A 150 -25.47 15.19 14.89
N GLY A 151 -25.58 15.54 16.18
CA GLY A 151 -26.51 16.56 16.66
C GLY A 151 -25.97 17.99 16.59
N LEU A 152 -24.65 18.20 16.62
CA LEU A 152 -24.05 19.53 16.72
C LEU A 152 -23.11 19.89 15.56
N ILE A 153 -22.56 18.88 14.86
CA ILE A 153 -21.58 19.02 13.79
C ILE A 153 -22.04 18.18 12.61
N THR A 154 -22.75 18.78 11.67
CA THR A 154 -23.21 18.07 10.48
C THR A 154 -22.03 17.69 9.58
N VAL A 155 -21.92 16.40 9.27
CA VAL A 155 -20.91 15.88 8.33
C VAL A 155 -21.60 15.40 7.06
N GLY A 156 -21.06 15.80 5.89
CA GLY A 156 -21.59 15.42 4.59
C GLY A 156 -20.80 14.30 3.94
N LYS A 157 -21.44 13.52 3.06
CA LYS A 157 -20.78 12.51 2.23
C LYS A 157 -19.75 13.16 1.31
N GLY A 158 -18.47 12.76 1.44
CA GLY A 158 -17.33 13.35 0.73
C GLY A 158 -16.63 14.50 1.46
N GLN A 159 -17.11 14.89 2.64
CA GLN A 159 -16.49 15.91 3.47
C GLN A 159 -15.23 15.37 4.15
N ARG A 160 -14.22 16.24 4.28
CA ARG A 160 -13.02 16.00 5.10
C ARG A 160 -13.23 16.64 6.47
N ILE A 161 -13.01 15.88 7.51
CA ILE A 161 -13.05 16.35 8.90
C ILE A 161 -11.72 16.06 9.59
N GLY A 162 -11.34 16.90 10.55
CA GLY A 162 -10.14 16.71 11.37
C GLY A 162 -10.53 16.45 12.83
N ILE A 163 -9.86 15.49 13.46
CA ILE A 163 -9.95 15.25 14.90
C ILE A 163 -8.58 15.60 15.49
N PHE A 164 -8.49 16.79 16.08
CA PHE A 164 -7.25 17.30 16.69
C PHE A 164 -7.32 17.13 18.20
N ALA A 165 -6.41 16.35 18.74
CA ALA A 165 -6.40 16.01 20.15
C ALA A 165 -4.99 15.71 20.64
N GLY A 166 -4.71 16.02 21.90
CA GLY A 166 -3.51 15.57 22.58
C GLY A 166 -3.49 14.04 22.81
N SER A 167 -2.40 13.54 23.36
CA SER A 167 -2.30 12.12 23.71
C SER A 167 -3.29 11.78 24.83
N GLY A 168 -3.93 10.61 24.75
CA GLY A 168 -4.76 10.05 25.82
C GLY A 168 -6.16 10.66 25.99
N VAL A 169 -6.61 11.58 25.13
CA VAL A 169 -7.92 12.23 25.26
C VAL A 169 -9.08 11.52 24.54
N GLY A 170 -8.82 10.33 23.93
CA GLY A 170 -9.88 9.51 23.33
C GLY A 170 -10.02 9.64 21.80
N LYS A 171 -9.01 10.17 21.09
CA LYS A 171 -9.03 10.25 19.62
C LYS A 171 -9.31 8.90 18.96
N SER A 172 -8.58 7.86 19.34
CA SER A 172 -8.74 6.50 18.77
C SER A 172 -10.09 5.89 19.16
N THR A 173 -10.54 6.10 20.38
CA THR A 173 -11.86 5.68 20.85
C THR A 173 -12.98 6.32 20.03
N LEU A 174 -12.89 7.63 19.75
CA LEU A 174 -13.87 8.32 18.91
C LEU A 174 -13.83 7.78 17.47
N LEU A 175 -12.65 7.51 16.91
CA LEU A 175 -12.50 6.91 15.59
C LEU A 175 -13.13 5.51 15.53
N GLY A 176 -12.92 4.67 16.57
CA GLY A 176 -13.57 3.38 16.69
C GLY A 176 -15.10 3.49 16.82
N MET A 177 -15.61 4.50 17.53
CA MET A 177 -17.05 4.77 17.58
C MET A 177 -17.61 5.13 16.20
N PHE A 178 -16.90 5.94 15.40
CA PHE A 178 -17.31 6.23 14.04
C PHE A 178 -17.33 4.96 13.19
N ALA A 179 -16.26 4.17 13.21
CA ALA A 179 -16.16 2.94 12.42
C ALA A 179 -17.33 1.96 12.71
N ARG A 180 -17.73 1.79 13.98
CA ARG A 180 -18.81 0.88 14.34
C ARG A 180 -20.23 1.42 14.10
N ASN A 181 -20.41 2.73 14.06
CA ASN A 181 -21.77 3.32 14.11
C ASN A 181 -22.10 4.18 12.88
N THR A 182 -21.14 4.45 11.99
CA THR A 182 -21.39 5.22 10.78
C THR A 182 -22.36 4.49 9.83
N LYS A 183 -23.04 5.26 9.00
CA LYS A 183 -23.85 4.74 7.89
C LYS A 183 -23.08 4.70 6.56
N ALA A 184 -21.75 4.70 6.63
CA ALA A 184 -20.92 4.42 5.45
C ALA A 184 -21.06 2.94 5.06
N ASP A 185 -21.02 2.65 3.76
CA ASP A 185 -21.11 1.28 3.24
C ASP A 185 -19.85 0.47 3.59
N ILE A 186 -18.67 1.11 3.58
CA ILE A 186 -17.38 0.50 3.89
C ILE A 186 -16.53 1.52 4.67
N ASN A 187 -15.81 1.04 5.67
CA ASN A 187 -14.81 1.82 6.40
C ASN A 187 -13.39 1.38 5.99
N VAL A 188 -12.58 2.32 5.54
CA VAL A 188 -11.15 2.09 5.29
C VAL A 188 -10.36 2.89 6.30
N ILE A 189 -9.59 2.21 7.15
CA ILE A 189 -8.86 2.82 8.25
C ILE A 189 -7.36 2.67 8.01
N ALA A 190 -6.64 3.80 7.95
CA ALA A 190 -5.19 3.82 7.84
C ALA A 190 -4.57 4.30 9.16
N LEU A 191 -3.80 3.43 9.82
CA LEU A 191 -3.08 3.72 11.06
C LEU A 191 -1.63 4.05 10.74
N ILE A 192 -1.38 5.34 10.43
CA ILE A 192 -0.07 5.81 9.96
C ILE A 192 0.74 6.36 11.14
N GLY A 193 1.94 5.79 11.37
CA GLY A 193 2.84 6.21 12.45
C GLY A 193 2.39 5.76 13.85
N GLU A 194 1.35 4.92 13.96
CA GLU A 194 0.93 4.33 15.21
C GLU A 194 1.88 3.19 15.62
N ARG A 195 2.04 2.98 16.92
CA ARG A 195 2.85 1.87 17.42
C ARG A 195 2.12 0.55 17.25
N GLY A 196 2.83 -0.53 16.93
CA GLY A 196 2.23 -1.86 16.72
C GLY A 196 1.29 -2.32 17.84
N ARG A 197 1.60 -1.96 19.11
CA ARG A 197 0.69 -2.23 20.25
C ARG A 197 -0.62 -1.44 20.14
N GLU A 198 -0.57 -0.18 19.73
CA GLU A 198 -1.74 0.69 19.60
C GLU A 198 -2.63 0.24 18.43
N VAL A 199 -2.02 -0.28 17.34
CA VAL A 199 -2.74 -0.90 16.22
C VAL A 199 -3.55 -2.10 16.71
N ARG A 200 -2.91 -3.00 17.46
CA ARG A 200 -3.58 -4.19 18.00
C ARG A 200 -4.72 -3.83 18.97
N GLU A 201 -4.46 -2.90 19.90
CA GLU A 201 -5.48 -2.40 20.82
C GLU A 201 -6.68 -1.77 20.07
N PHE A 202 -6.43 -1.05 18.99
CA PHE A 202 -7.46 -0.44 18.16
C PHE A 202 -8.34 -1.51 17.49
N VAL A 203 -7.72 -2.52 16.87
CA VAL A 203 -8.43 -3.61 16.19
C VAL A 203 -9.24 -4.45 17.20
N GLU A 204 -8.61 -4.89 18.29
CA GLU A 204 -9.26 -5.80 19.26
C GLU A 204 -10.29 -5.12 20.15
N ARG A 205 -10.02 -3.88 20.60
CA ARG A 205 -10.84 -3.20 21.59
C ARG A 205 -11.74 -2.12 20.99
N ASP A 206 -11.19 -1.26 20.13
CA ASP A 206 -11.92 -0.09 19.64
C ASP A 206 -12.79 -0.45 18.42
N LEU A 207 -12.38 -1.34 17.54
CA LEU A 207 -13.21 -1.93 16.48
C LEU A 207 -14.00 -3.13 16.98
N GLY A 208 -13.33 -4.12 17.55
CA GLY A 208 -13.91 -5.39 17.95
C GLY A 208 -14.51 -6.16 16.77
N GLU A 209 -15.19 -7.27 17.04
CA GLU A 209 -15.79 -8.13 16.00
C GLU A 209 -16.85 -7.41 15.13
N GLU A 210 -17.58 -6.43 15.69
CA GLU A 210 -18.59 -5.68 14.94
C GLU A 210 -17.98 -4.66 13.99
N GLY A 211 -16.88 -4.03 14.38
CA GLY A 211 -16.19 -3.04 13.54
C GLY A 211 -15.33 -3.66 12.45
N MET A 212 -15.05 -4.97 12.53
CA MET A 212 -14.31 -5.73 11.54
C MET A 212 -15.20 -6.42 10.49
N LYS A 213 -16.51 -6.41 10.66
CA LYS A 213 -17.48 -6.93 9.67
C LYS A 213 -17.74 -5.92 8.56
#